data_703e3ef76ef748909eaa24414a811be7
#
_entry.id   703e3ef76ef748909eaa24414a811be7
#
_cell.length_a   1.000
_cell.length_b   1.000
_cell.length_c   1.000
_cell.angle_alpha   90.00
_cell.angle_beta   90.00
_cell.angle_gamma   90.00
#
_symmetry.space_group_name_H-M   'P 1'
#
loop_
_entity.id
_entity.type
_entity.pdbx_description
1 polymer ?
#
loop_
_entity_poly.entity_id
_entity_poly.type
_entity_poly.pdbx_seq_one_letter_code
_entity_poly.pdbx_strand_id
1 'polypeptide(L)'
;MNNKIFFISEVAQGYEGDLHLAKKLIYESSKAGAHIVKFQLVYADEIATKDYTHYNFFRKLELTKKQWQTVVKTAKNLKLKIYFDIFGVKSLNLSEEIGVDGIKIHPTDINNINLIKSVNKSKIKNVILGIGGASLIDIKKAVKILNKNLTVMIGFQSYPTPNKEINLKKLIFLRKILNKK
;
A
#
# COMPACT_ATOMS: atom_id res chain seq x y z
N MET A 1 -14.00 3.68 -23.37
CA MET A 1 -13.00 3.47 -22.32
C MET A 1 -13.28 2.13 -21.64
N ASN A 2 -12.37 1.17 -21.71
CA ASN A 2 -12.55 -0.11 -21.01
C ASN A 2 -12.49 0.14 -19.50
N ASN A 3 -13.65 0.19 -18.85
CA ASN A 3 -13.78 0.32 -17.40
C ASN A 3 -13.47 -1.03 -16.71
N LYS A 4 -12.23 -1.51 -16.86
CA LYS A 4 -11.82 -2.72 -16.17
C LYS A 4 -11.68 -2.42 -14.69
N ILE A 5 -12.49 -3.05 -13.85
CA ILE A 5 -12.37 -3.00 -12.40
C ILE A 5 -11.25 -3.94 -11.97
N PHE A 6 -10.36 -3.46 -11.12
CA PHE A 6 -9.32 -4.28 -10.50
C PHE A 6 -9.67 -4.56 -9.05
N PHE A 7 -9.67 -5.83 -8.69
CA PHE A 7 -9.85 -6.26 -7.30
C PHE A 7 -8.49 -6.43 -6.64
N ILE A 8 -8.30 -5.74 -5.52
CA ILE A 8 -7.12 -5.84 -4.67
C ILE A 8 -7.50 -6.66 -3.45
N SER A 9 -6.87 -7.83 -3.28
CA SER A 9 -6.94 -8.58 -2.04
C SER A 9 -6.01 -7.94 -1.02
N GLU A 10 -6.57 -7.40 0.05
CA GLU A 10 -5.82 -6.75 1.13
C GLU A 10 -5.45 -7.77 2.19
N VAL A 11 -4.22 -8.24 2.16
CA VAL A 11 -3.66 -9.11 3.21
C VAL A 11 -3.21 -8.28 4.42
N ALA A 12 -2.75 -7.05 4.15
CA ALA A 12 -2.21 -6.15 5.17
C ALA A 12 -1.15 -6.83 6.05
N GLN A 13 -1.40 -6.94 7.37
CA GLN A 13 -0.57 -7.65 8.36
C GLN A 13 -1.06 -9.07 8.64
N GLY A 14 -2.11 -9.55 7.97
CA GLY A 14 -2.72 -10.85 8.20
C GLY A 14 -1.81 -12.06 7.92
N TYR A 15 -0.60 -11.83 7.42
CA TYR A 15 0.44 -12.86 7.33
C TYR A 15 1.13 -13.13 8.67
N GLU A 16 0.94 -12.30 9.69
CA GLU A 16 1.37 -12.49 11.09
C GLU A 16 2.87 -12.82 11.28
N GLY A 17 3.73 -12.36 10.34
CA GLY A 17 5.15 -12.69 10.35
C GLY A 17 5.48 -14.12 9.86
N ASP A 18 4.48 -14.86 9.39
CA ASP A 18 4.62 -16.23 8.92
C ASP A 18 4.63 -16.31 7.38
N LEU A 19 5.73 -16.80 6.82
CA LEU A 19 5.89 -16.99 5.38
C LEU A 19 4.89 -18.02 4.82
N HIS A 20 4.57 -19.07 5.57
CA HIS A 20 3.63 -20.10 5.11
C HIS A 20 2.24 -19.53 5.00
N LEU A 21 1.80 -18.78 6.03
CA LEU A 21 0.52 -18.07 6.02
C LEU A 21 0.46 -17.04 4.89
N ALA A 22 1.52 -16.25 4.67
CA ALA A 22 1.60 -15.31 3.55
C ALA A 22 1.36 -16.00 2.20
N LYS A 23 2.02 -17.14 1.95
CA LYS A 23 1.82 -17.93 0.72
C LYS A 23 0.40 -18.47 0.59
N LYS A 24 -0.19 -18.97 1.68
CA LYS A 24 -1.57 -19.45 1.71
C LYS A 24 -2.56 -18.34 1.34
N LEU A 25 -2.39 -17.15 1.92
CA LEU A 25 -3.23 -15.99 1.63
C LEU A 25 -3.11 -15.53 0.17
N ILE A 26 -1.92 -15.60 -0.44
CA ILE A 26 -1.74 -15.33 -1.87
C ILE A 26 -2.51 -16.36 -2.71
N TYR A 27 -2.42 -17.63 -2.35
CA TYR A 27 -3.09 -18.70 -3.07
C TYR A 27 -4.61 -18.54 -3.04
N GLU A 28 -5.17 -18.28 -1.86
CA GLU A 28 -6.62 -18.05 -1.71
C GLU A 28 -7.07 -16.75 -2.40
N SER A 29 -6.24 -15.69 -2.38
CA SER A 29 -6.50 -14.47 -3.14
C SER A 29 -6.59 -14.74 -4.65
N SER A 30 -5.72 -15.59 -5.17
CA SER A 30 -5.74 -16.00 -6.58
C SER A 30 -7.01 -16.78 -6.92
N LYS A 31 -7.39 -17.74 -6.09
CA LYS A 31 -8.63 -18.51 -6.26
C LYS A 31 -9.88 -17.63 -6.23
N ALA A 32 -9.87 -16.61 -5.36
CA ALA A 32 -10.97 -15.66 -5.25
C ALA A 32 -11.05 -14.69 -6.46
N GLY A 33 -10.16 -14.79 -7.43
CA GLY A 33 -10.17 -13.96 -8.63
C GLY A 33 -9.60 -12.55 -8.42
N ALA A 34 -8.80 -12.33 -7.39
CA ALA A 34 -8.10 -11.07 -7.23
C ALA A 34 -7.15 -10.81 -8.42
N HIS A 35 -6.95 -9.52 -8.74
CA HIS A 35 -5.97 -9.10 -9.75
C HIS A 35 -4.65 -8.71 -9.12
N ILE A 36 -4.73 -8.20 -7.91
CA ILE A 36 -3.61 -7.70 -7.12
C ILE A 36 -3.73 -8.28 -5.72
N VAL A 37 -2.63 -8.74 -5.14
CA VAL A 37 -2.52 -9.02 -3.70
C VAL A 37 -1.66 -7.95 -3.06
N LYS A 38 -2.10 -7.40 -1.92
CA LYS A 38 -1.41 -6.30 -1.26
C LYS A 38 -1.09 -6.63 0.20
N PHE A 39 0.16 -6.42 0.58
CA PHE A 39 0.69 -6.60 1.92
C PHE A 39 1.14 -5.28 2.51
N GLN A 40 1.24 -5.18 3.81
CA GLN A 40 2.01 -4.15 4.48
C GLN A 40 3.44 -4.67 4.71
N LEU A 41 4.44 -4.01 4.10
CA LEU A 41 5.83 -4.34 4.33
C LEU A 41 6.28 -3.65 5.61
N VAL A 42 6.21 -4.41 6.70
CA VAL A 42 6.46 -3.88 8.04
C VAL A 42 7.95 -3.88 8.36
N TYR A 43 8.46 -2.71 8.74
CA TYR A 43 9.63 -2.53 9.58
C TYR A 43 9.18 -1.74 10.79
N ALA A 44 9.35 -2.29 11.98
CA ALA A 44 8.83 -1.68 13.20
C ALA A 44 9.36 -0.24 13.40
N ASP A 45 10.64 -0.02 13.08
CA ASP A 45 11.28 1.30 13.19
C ASP A 45 10.72 2.35 12.19
N GLU A 46 10.00 1.94 11.14
CA GLU A 46 9.31 2.87 10.21
C GLU A 46 7.86 3.17 10.64
N ILE A 47 7.30 2.36 11.53
CA ILE A 47 5.89 2.46 11.93
C ILE A 47 5.75 3.11 13.31
N ALA A 48 6.65 2.78 14.24
CA ALA A 48 6.53 3.19 15.63
C ALA A 48 7.90 3.46 16.29
N THR A 49 7.90 4.27 17.33
CA THR A 49 9.03 4.46 18.22
C THR A 49 9.18 3.26 19.16
N LYS A 50 10.40 3.02 19.67
CA LYS A 50 10.70 1.83 20.49
C LYS A 50 9.93 1.76 21.81
N ASP A 51 9.49 2.90 22.33
CA ASP A 51 8.69 3.04 23.54
C ASP A 51 7.18 2.84 23.31
N TYR A 52 6.76 2.69 22.05
CA TYR A 52 5.36 2.42 21.73
C TYR A 52 4.94 1.02 22.21
N THR A 53 3.82 0.94 22.90
CA THR A 53 3.32 -0.30 23.54
C THR A 53 3.28 -1.51 22.60
N HIS A 54 2.95 -1.29 21.32
CA HIS A 54 2.84 -2.38 20.32
C HIS A 54 4.08 -2.50 19.41
N TYR A 55 5.21 -1.85 19.75
CA TYR A 55 6.42 -1.93 18.94
C TYR A 55 6.89 -3.38 18.71
N ASN A 56 6.88 -4.20 19.78
CA ASN A 56 7.26 -5.60 19.70
C ASN A 56 6.30 -6.46 18.85
N PHE A 57 5.05 -6.06 18.73
CA PHE A 57 4.11 -6.68 17.78
C PHE A 57 4.55 -6.43 16.35
N PHE A 58 4.91 -5.19 15.99
CA PHE A 58 5.43 -4.90 14.66
C PHE A 58 6.75 -5.62 14.35
N ARG A 59 7.63 -5.77 15.35
CA ARG A 59 8.86 -6.56 15.18
C ARG A 59 8.61 -8.01 14.80
N LYS A 60 7.56 -8.64 15.33
CA LYS A 60 7.18 -10.02 15.00
C LYS A 60 6.66 -10.17 13.57
N LEU A 61 6.17 -9.08 12.96
CA LEU A 61 5.69 -9.08 11.58
C LEU A 61 6.81 -8.98 10.55
N GLU A 62 8.03 -8.64 10.95
CA GLU A 62 9.13 -8.46 10.02
C GLU A 62 9.55 -9.79 9.39
N LEU A 63 9.45 -9.86 8.08
CA LEU A 63 10.04 -10.95 7.29
C LEU A 63 11.41 -10.52 6.76
N THR A 64 12.30 -11.50 6.61
CA THR A 64 13.59 -11.29 5.96
C THR A 64 13.42 -10.98 4.47
N LYS A 65 14.40 -10.33 3.87
CA LYS A 65 14.44 -10.08 2.41
C LYS A 65 14.19 -11.36 1.60
N LYS A 66 14.82 -12.49 1.98
CA LYS A 66 14.65 -13.78 1.30
C LYS A 66 13.22 -14.30 1.38
N GLN A 67 12.55 -14.09 2.51
CA GLN A 67 11.14 -14.44 2.67
C GLN A 67 10.25 -13.55 1.80
N TRP A 68 10.48 -12.23 1.78
CA TRP A 68 9.75 -11.31 0.89
C TRP A 68 9.96 -11.61 -0.59
N GLN A 69 11.19 -11.99 -1.00
CA GLN A 69 11.43 -12.49 -2.37
C GLN A 69 10.58 -13.71 -2.69
N THR A 70 10.43 -14.63 -1.72
CA THR A 70 9.57 -15.82 -1.89
C THR A 70 8.10 -15.43 -2.02
N VAL A 71 7.61 -14.47 -1.23
CA VAL A 71 6.25 -13.91 -1.33
C VAL A 71 6.00 -13.35 -2.72
N VAL A 72 6.91 -12.49 -3.22
CA VAL A 72 6.79 -11.89 -4.55
C VAL A 72 6.79 -12.96 -5.65
N LYS A 73 7.71 -13.94 -5.58
CA LYS A 73 7.76 -15.06 -6.52
C LYS A 73 6.48 -15.87 -6.52
N THR A 74 5.90 -16.14 -5.34
CA THR A 74 4.64 -16.89 -5.21
C THR A 74 3.49 -16.16 -5.91
N ALA A 75 3.35 -14.86 -5.69
CA ALA A 75 2.31 -14.06 -6.34
C ALA A 75 2.47 -14.06 -7.87
N LYS A 76 3.68 -13.84 -8.37
CA LYS A 76 3.98 -13.83 -9.81
C LYS A 76 3.72 -15.17 -10.49
N ASN A 77 4.04 -16.29 -9.84
CA ASN A 77 3.76 -17.63 -10.35
C ASN A 77 2.25 -17.88 -10.52
N LEU A 78 1.43 -17.25 -9.68
CA LEU A 78 -0.03 -17.29 -9.76
C LEU A 78 -0.64 -16.18 -10.65
N LYS A 79 0.22 -15.45 -11.40
CA LYS A 79 -0.18 -14.34 -12.28
C LYS A 79 -0.88 -13.18 -11.54
N LEU A 80 -0.71 -13.08 -10.23
CA LEU A 80 -1.13 -11.93 -9.45
C LEU A 80 -0.09 -10.82 -9.52
N LYS A 81 -0.55 -9.58 -9.63
CA LYS A 81 0.30 -8.43 -9.30
C LYS A 81 0.45 -8.35 -7.80
N ILE A 82 1.62 -7.91 -7.35
CA ILE A 82 1.90 -7.74 -5.92
C ILE A 82 2.23 -6.29 -5.60
N TYR A 83 1.53 -5.75 -4.61
CA TYR A 83 1.72 -4.39 -4.12
C TYR A 83 2.10 -4.41 -2.65
N PHE A 84 2.89 -3.44 -2.24
CA PHE A 84 3.21 -3.24 -0.82
C PHE A 84 2.82 -1.86 -0.33
N ASP A 85 2.17 -1.79 0.84
CA ASP A 85 2.14 -0.57 1.62
C ASP A 85 3.54 -0.35 2.20
N ILE A 86 4.07 0.84 2.00
CA ILE A 86 5.37 1.26 2.51
C ILE A 86 5.18 2.33 3.58
N PHE A 87 6.04 2.35 4.59
CA PHE A 87 5.98 3.26 5.73
C PHE A 87 7.24 4.13 5.86
N GLY A 88 8.24 3.88 5.00
CA GLY A 88 9.49 4.63 4.99
C GLY A 88 10.38 4.29 3.79
N VAL A 89 11.60 4.78 3.84
CA VAL A 89 12.57 4.59 2.75
C VAL A 89 13.13 3.16 2.72
N LYS A 90 13.23 2.50 3.88
CA LYS A 90 13.72 1.12 3.96
C LYS A 90 12.76 0.15 3.29
N SER A 91 11.45 0.25 3.60
CA SER A 91 10.42 -0.56 2.96
C SER A 91 10.29 -0.24 1.46
N LEU A 92 10.45 1.03 1.05
CA LEU A 92 10.50 1.41 -0.35
C LEU A 92 11.66 0.74 -1.08
N ASN A 93 12.89 0.83 -0.54
CA ASN A 93 14.09 0.27 -1.17
C ASN A 93 13.98 -1.25 -1.31
N LEU A 94 13.50 -1.94 -0.28
CA LEU A 94 13.28 -3.37 -0.38
C LEU A 94 12.22 -3.71 -1.44
N SER A 95 11.11 -2.97 -1.48
CA SER A 95 10.05 -3.16 -2.48
C SER A 95 10.59 -3.04 -3.91
N GLU A 96 11.44 -2.04 -4.16
CA GLU A 96 12.10 -1.84 -5.44
C GLU A 96 13.06 -3.00 -5.77
N GLU A 97 13.89 -3.38 -4.83
CA GLU A 97 14.91 -4.42 -5.00
C GLU A 97 14.31 -5.80 -5.33
N ILE A 98 13.21 -6.17 -4.66
CA ILE A 98 12.55 -7.46 -4.89
C ILE A 98 11.55 -7.42 -6.05
N GLY A 99 11.35 -6.26 -6.67
CA GLY A 99 10.60 -6.10 -7.92
C GLY A 99 9.10 -6.28 -7.77
N VAL A 100 8.47 -5.52 -6.88
CA VAL A 100 7.01 -5.45 -6.77
C VAL A 100 6.38 -4.70 -7.94
N ASP A 101 5.11 -4.94 -8.22
CA ASP A 101 4.40 -4.29 -9.35
C ASP A 101 3.93 -2.88 -9.00
N GLY A 102 3.81 -2.57 -7.73
CA GLY A 102 3.42 -1.25 -7.24
C GLY A 102 3.52 -1.12 -5.73
N ILE A 103 3.35 0.08 -5.27
CA ILE A 103 3.34 0.42 -3.84
C ILE A 103 2.15 1.28 -3.48
N LYS A 104 1.82 1.31 -2.20
CA LYS A 104 0.90 2.30 -1.64
C LYS A 104 1.61 3.11 -0.58
N ILE A 105 1.47 4.43 -0.67
CA ILE A 105 1.81 5.37 0.40
C ILE A 105 0.61 5.40 1.36
N HIS A 106 0.86 5.09 2.62
CA HIS A 106 -0.19 5.09 3.64
C HIS A 106 -0.69 6.52 3.88
N PRO A 107 -1.99 6.73 4.19
CA PRO A 107 -2.52 8.07 4.42
C PRO A 107 -1.80 8.88 5.49
N THR A 108 -1.23 8.24 6.51
CA THR A 108 -0.42 8.88 7.55
C THR A 108 0.85 9.54 7.02
N ASP A 109 1.35 9.06 5.87
CA ASP A 109 2.59 9.53 5.24
C ASP A 109 2.38 10.56 4.12
N ILE A 110 1.14 11.04 3.95
CA ILE A 110 0.83 12.00 2.88
C ILE A 110 1.63 13.31 2.98
N ASN A 111 2.06 13.66 4.19
CA ASN A 111 2.89 14.83 4.47
C ASN A 111 4.38 14.50 4.60
N ASN A 112 4.77 13.25 4.45
CA ASN A 112 6.17 12.81 4.44
C ASN A 112 6.81 13.11 3.08
N ILE A 113 7.18 14.38 2.90
CA ILE A 113 7.74 14.89 1.63
C ILE A 113 9.01 14.14 1.23
N ASN A 114 9.82 13.71 2.19
CA ASN A 114 11.06 12.96 1.92
C ASN A 114 10.73 11.57 1.34
N LEU A 115 9.76 10.86 1.90
CA LEU A 115 9.29 9.59 1.35
C LEU A 115 8.70 9.77 -0.06
N ILE A 116 7.83 10.77 -0.26
CA ILE A 116 7.22 11.06 -1.56
C ILE A 116 8.28 11.37 -2.63
N LYS A 117 9.30 12.16 -2.31
CA LYS A 117 10.43 12.43 -3.20
C LYS A 117 11.24 11.16 -3.50
N SER A 118 11.45 10.29 -2.51
CA SER A 118 12.13 9.00 -2.69
C SER A 118 11.34 8.07 -3.60
N VAL A 119 10.01 8.02 -3.45
CA VAL A 119 9.11 7.29 -4.35
C VAL A 119 9.26 7.76 -5.80
N ASN A 120 9.34 9.08 -6.03
CA ASN A 120 9.57 9.60 -7.38
C ASN A 120 10.88 9.12 -8.02
N LYS A 121 11.94 8.99 -7.22
CA LYS A 121 13.25 8.53 -7.68
C LYS A 121 13.31 7.02 -7.92
N SER A 122 12.43 6.23 -7.28
CA SER A 122 12.39 4.78 -7.41
C SER A 122 12.01 4.34 -8.82
N LYS A 123 12.35 3.12 -9.21
CA LYS A 123 11.94 2.50 -10.49
C LYS A 123 10.49 2.04 -10.49
N ILE A 124 9.83 1.98 -9.33
CA ILE A 124 8.43 1.56 -9.20
C ILE A 124 7.53 2.59 -9.88
N LYS A 125 6.74 2.15 -10.85
CA LYS A 125 5.90 3.04 -11.66
C LYS A 125 4.49 3.22 -11.11
N ASN A 126 3.91 2.18 -10.53
CA ASN A 126 2.53 2.21 -10.07
C ASN A 126 2.48 2.58 -8.58
N VAL A 127 1.80 3.65 -8.27
CA VAL A 127 1.68 4.17 -6.90
C VAL A 127 0.23 4.40 -6.56
N ILE A 128 -0.20 3.86 -5.43
CA ILE A 128 -1.46 4.21 -4.78
C ILE A 128 -1.16 5.22 -3.68
N LEU A 129 -1.85 6.35 -3.68
CA LEU A 129 -1.80 7.33 -2.61
C LEU A 129 -3.07 7.23 -1.78
N GLY A 130 -2.97 6.74 -0.55
CA GLY A 130 -4.04 6.79 0.42
C GLY A 130 -4.25 8.24 0.90
N ILE A 131 -5.51 8.69 0.94
CA ILE A 131 -5.83 10.09 1.29
C ILE A 131 -6.82 10.21 2.45
N GLY A 132 -7.10 9.13 3.16
CA GLY A 132 -7.99 9.15 4.33
C GLY A 132 -7.47 10.10 5.41
N GLY A 133 -8.33 10.98 5.94
CA GLY A 133 -7.97 11.96 6.96
C GLY A 133 -7.13 13.15 6.49
N ALA A 134 -6.69 13.18 5.23
CA ALA A 134 -5.86 14.27 4.71
C ALA A 134 -6.68 15.49 4.29
N SER A 135 -6.11 16.68 4.46
CA SER A 135 -6.68 17.93 3.95
C SER A 135 -6.57 18.00 2.41
N LEU A 136 -7.45 18.77 1.78
CA LEU A 136 -7.37 18.98 0.33
C LEU A 136 -6.06 19.64 -0.11
N ILE A 137 -5.48 20.47 0.74
CA ILE A 137 -4.19 21.12 0.49
C ILE A 137 -3.09 20.07 0.44
N ASP A 138 -3.04 19.16 1.42
CA ASP A 138 -2.03 18.10 1.49
C ASP A 138 -2.17 17.13 0.31
N ILE A 139 -3.40 16.76 -0.04
CA ILE A 139 -3.67 15.91 -1.20
C ILE A 139 -3.13 16.55 -2.49
N LYS A 140 -3.48 17.83 -2.74
CA LYS A 140 -3.00 18.55 -3.93
C LYS A 140 -1.48 18.65 -3.96
N LYS A 141 -0.85 18.92 -2.81
CA LYS A 141 0.61 19.00 -2.68
C LYS A 141 1.28 17.67 -3.00
N ALA A 142 0.81 16.56 -2.41
CA ALA A 142 1.35 15.23 -2.66
C ALA A 142 1.16 14.81 -4.13
N VAL A 143 -0.03 15.00 -4.69
CA VAL A 143 -0.35 14.68 -6.10
C VAL A 143 0.51 15.51 -7.07
N LYS A 144 0.81 16.78 -6.76
CA LYS A 144 1.69 17.62 -7.57
C LYS A 144 3.14 17.12 -7.59
N ILE A 145 3.61 16.58 -6.45
CA ILE A 145 4.98 16.07 -6.35
C ILE A 145 5.12 14.71 -7.04
N LEU A 146 4.10 13.83 -6.93
CA LEU A 146 4.15 12.48 -7.46
C LEU A 146 4.00 12.44 -8.99
N ASN A 147 5.12 12.19 -9.66
CA ASN A 147 5.18 11.98 -11.11
C ASN A 147 5.25 10.48 -11.45
N LYS A 148 4.18 9.75 -11.14
CA LYS A 148 4.06 8.30 -11.32
C LYS A 148 2.71 7.96 -11.95
N ASN A 149 2.52 6.69 -12.30
CA ASN A 149 1.19 6.17 -12.61
C ASN A 149 0.39 6.10 -11.29
N LEU A 150 -0.27 7.22 -10.96
CA LEU A 150 -0.85 7.48 -9.65
C LEU A 150 -2.34 7.14 -9.61
N THR A 151 -2.71 6.31 -8.66
CA THR A 151 -4.10 6.08 -8.25
C THR A 151 -4.33 6.72 -6.88
N VAL A 152 -5.35 7.56 -6.75
CA VAL A 152 -5.74 8.13 -5.46
C VAL A 152 -6.81 7.25 -4.82
N MET A 153 -6.54 6.76 -3.61
CA MET A 153 -7.44 5.87 -2.87
C MET A 153 -8.12 6.62 -1.72
N ILE A 154 -9.45 6.69 -1.80
CA ILE A 154 -10.26 7.26 -0.70
C ILE A 154 -10.53 6.18 0.33
N GLY A 155 -10.46 6.56 1.60
CA GLY A 155 -10.84 5.74 2.73
C GLY A 155 -11.15 6.63 3.93
N PHE A 156 -11.83 6.08 4.91
CA PHE A 156 -12.01 6.70 6.22
C PHE A 156 -11.11 6.00 7.24
N GLN A 157 -10.43 6.75 8.08
CA GLN A 157 -9.44 6.22 9.04
C GLN A 157 -10.12 5.71 10.32
N SER A 158 -10.96 4.69 10.16
CA SER A 158 -11.59 3.95 11.27
C SER A 158 -11.75 2.49 10.89
N TYR A 159 -11.54 1.60 11.83
CA TYR A 159 -11.70 0.17 11.59
C TYR A 159 -12.49 -0.47 12.74
N PRO A 160 -13.68 -1.03 12.46
CA PRO A 160 -14.39 -0.98 11.18
C PRO A 160 -14.89 0.42 10.83
N THR A 161 -15.01 0.72 9.53
CA THR A 161 -15.57 1.99 9.07
C THR A 161 -17.10 1.93 9.10
N PRO A 162 -17.79 2.79 9.87
CA PRO A 162 -19.24 2.86 9.83
C PRO A 162 -19.74 3.31 8.44
N ASN A 163 -20.81 2.70 7.94
CA ASN A 163 -21.36 3.00 6.60
C ASN A 163 -21.69 4.50 6.38
N LYS A 164 -22.11 5.21 7.42
CA LYS A 164 -22.41 6.64 7.38
C LYS A 164 -21.20 7.53 7.09
N GLU A 165 -19.99 7.03 7.38
CA GLU A 165 -18.72 7.73 7.15
C GLU A 165 -18.15 7.49 5.73
N ILE A 166 -18.72 6.54 5.00
CA ILE A 166 -18.33 6.25 3.61
C ILE A 166 -18.96 7.31 2.71
N ASN A 167 -18.22 8.38 2.44
CA ASN A 167 -18.69 9.47 1.58
C ASN A 167 -18.26 9.24 0.12
N LEU A 168 -18.99 8.37 -0.61
CA LEU A 168 -18.69 8.07 -2.02
C LEU A 168 -18.83 9.29 -2.95
N LYS A 169 -19.63 10.29 -2.60
CA LYS A 169 -19.74 11.56 -3.36
C LYS A 169 -18.40 12.29 -3.43
N LYS A 170 -17.54 12.11 -2.43
CA LYS A 170 -16.16 12.65 -2.42
C LYS A 170 -15.32 12.14 -3.58
N LEU A 171 -15.58 10.94 -4.10
CA LEU A 171 -14.90 10.40 -5.29
C LEU A 171 -15.14 11.28 -6.52
N ILE A 172 -16.40 11.66 -6.76
CA ILE A 172 -16.77 12.50 -7.92
C ILE A 172 -16.09 13.86 -7.80
N PHE A 173 -16.16 14.47 -6.62
CA PHE A 173 -15.53 15.77 -6.34
C PHE A 173 -14.01 15.70 -6.57
N LEU A 174 -13.31 14.73 -5.98
CA LEU A 174 -11.85 14.60 -6.10
C LEU A 174 -11.43 14.28 -7.53
N ARG A 175 -12.16 13.43 -8.25
CA ARG A 175 -11.90 13.16 -9.66
C ARG A 175 -11.91 14.44 -10.51
N LYS A 176 -12.88 15.35 -10.23
CA LYS A 176 -12.99 16.63 -10.93
C LYS A 176 -11.81 17.56 -10.64
N ILE A 177 -11.41 17.67 -9.36
CA ILE A 177 -10.39 18.67 -8.96
C ILE A 177 -8.95 18.20 -9.12
N LEU A 178 -8.68 16.89 -9.06
CA LEU A 178 -7.34 16.35 -9.21
C LEU A 178 -6.98 15.99 -10.65
N ASN A 179 -7.98 15.96 -11.53
CA ASN A 179 -7.83 15.53 -12.93
C ASN A 179 -7.02 14.21 -13.06
N LYS A 180 -7.22 13.29 -12.11
CA LYS A 180 -6.56 11.98 -12.01
C LYS A 180 -7.64 10.88 -12.00
N LYS A 181 -7.23 9.67 -12.43
CA LYS A 181 -8.08 8.49 -12.36
C LYS A 181 -8.16 7.95 -10.94
#